data_d6367140d1a82d3395f850d0d56a0e3f
#
_entry.id   d6367140d1a82d3395f850d0d56a0e3f
#
_cell.length_a   1.000
_cell.length_b   1.000
_cell.length_c   1.000
_cell.angle_alpha   90.00
_cell.angle_beta   90.00
_cell.angle_gamma   90.00
#
_symmetry.space_group_name_H-M   'P 1'
#
loop_
_entity.id
_entity.type
_entity.pdbx_description
1 polymer ?
#
loop_
_entity_poly.entity_id
_entity_poly.type
_entity_poly.pdbx_seq_one_letter_code
_entity_poly.pdbx_strand_id
1 'polypeptide(L)'
;MYDYIKGIITGIKNNAIVLDNNGIGYLIMVSNPYSFEIGEEYKVFVYQQIQEDAHLLYGFKSTEEKELFLKLISVKGLGCKMAMPILAVGSIEGIMDAIERENVLYLKKFPKIGDKLAKQIILDLKGKLEFIGVGISDDQVETENELREVLIGLGYKEKELKPVLARVDTSLSIEDQVKDALKLLLKG
;
A
#
# COMPACT_ATOMS: atom_id res chain seq x y z
N MET A 1 2.31 -5.40 15.92
CA MET A 1 2.12 -4.45 14.80
C MET A 1 0.69 -4.62 14.29
N TYR A 2 0.01 -3.54 13.91
CA TYR A 2 -1.35 -3.60 13.38
C TYR A 2 -1.29 -3.52 11.87
N ASP A 3 -2.12 -4.29 11.16
CA ASP A 3 -2.27 -4.18 9.71
C ASP A 3 -3.41 -3.23 9.34
N TYR A 4 -4.57 -3.43 9.98
CA TYR A 4 -5.72 -2.53 9.89
C TYR A 4 -6.44 -2.42 11.23
N ILE A 5 -7.29 -1.40 11.37
CA ILE A 5 -8.24 -1.27 12.48
C ILE A 5 -9.61 -1.01 11.86
N LYS A 6 -10.60 -1.83 12.24
CA LYS A 6 -11.99 -1.65 11.81
C LYS A 6 -12.80 -1.09 12.97
N GLY A 7 -13.59 -0.03 12.73
CA GLY A 7 -14.41 0.59 13.76
C GLY A 7 -15.14 1.82 13.25
N ILE A 8 -15.78 2.53 14.16
CA ILE A 8 -16.61 3.69 13.88
C ILE A 8 -15.78 4.97 14.07
N ILE A 9 -15.89 5.91 13.15
CA ILE A 9 -15.25 7.23 13.30
C ILE A 9 -16.03 8.04 14.34
N THR A 10 -15.39 8.38 15.45
CA THR A 10 -15.98 9.17 16.53
C THR A 10 -15.48 10.61 16.58
N GLY A 11 -14.44 10.95 15.82
CA GLY A 11 -13.92 12.31 15.78
C GLY A 11 -13.00 12.56 14.58
N ILE A 12 -13.02 13.81 14.10
CA ILE A 12 -12.14 14.32 13.04
C ILE A 12 -11.30 15.45 13.64
N LYS A 13 -9.99 15.41 13.40
CA LYS A 13 -9.01 16.43 13.78
C LYS A 13 -8.29 16.96 12.55
N ASN A 14 -7.47 18.00 12.70
CA ASN A 14 -6.81 18.67 11.56
C ASN A 14 -6.04 17.74 10.60
N ASN A 15 -5.44 16.67 11.13
CA ASN A 15 -4.62 15.74 10.36
C ASN A 15 -4.80 14.28 10.84
N ALA A 16 -5.88 14.01 11.58
CA ALA A 16 -6.14 12.72 12.17
C ALA A 16 -7.64 12.46 12.31
N ILE A 17 -7.98 11.19 12.42
CA ILE A 17 -9.29 10.70 12.83
C ILE A 17 -9.19 9.99 14.17
N VAL A 18 -10.31 9.90 14.88
CA VAL A 18 -10.47 9.01 16.02
C VAL A 18 -11.39 7.88 15.61
N LEU A 19 -10.86 6.67 15.58
CA LEU A 19 -11.60 5.44 15.26
C LEU A 19 -11.83 4.65 16.54
N ASP A 20 -13.08 4.43 16.90
CA ASP A 20 -13.47 3.58 18.02
C ASP A 20 -13.58 2.13 17.56
N ASN A 21 -12.81 1.27 18.21
CA ASN A 21 -12.95 -0.18 18.10
C ASN A 21 -13.23 -0.74 19.49
N ASN A 22 -14.47 -1.14 19.72
CA ASN A 22 -14.94 -1.74 20.97
C ASN A 22 -14.59 -0.93 22.24
N GLY A 23 -14.79 0.39 22.20
CA GLY A 23 -14.54 1.29 23.34
C GLY A 23 -13.09 1.78 23.46
N ILE A 24 -12.22 1.45 22.52
CA ILE A 24 -10.86 1.98 22.42
C ILE A 24 -10.78 2.96 21.26
N GLY A 25 -10.54 4.24 21.55
CA GLY A 25 -10.37 5.28 20.54
C GLY A 25 -8.93 5.36 20.03
N TYR A 26 -8.70 4.94 18.78
CA TYR A 26 -7.41 5.05 18.11
C TYR A 26 -7.27 6.39 17.41
N LEU A 27 -6.23 7.15 17.77
CA LEU A 27 -5.87 8.37 17.04
C LEU A 27 -5.00 7.99 15.85
N ILE A 28 -5.54 8.16 14.63
CA ILE A 28 -4.89 7.73 13.38
C ILE A 28 -4.65 8.96 12.51
N MET A 29 -3.38 9.22 12.17
CA MET A 29 -2.96 10.27 11.25
C MET A 29 -3.32 9.87 9.83
N VAL A 30 -4.07 10.70 9.10
CA VAL A 30 -4.51 10.40 7.72
C VAL A 30 -4.18 11.55 6.78
N SER A 31 -4.07 11.26 5.48
CA SER A 31 -3.78 12.24 4.45
C SER A 31 -4.90 13.28 4.30
N ASN A 32 -6.16 12.84 4.34
CA ASN A 32 -7.34 13.69 4.29
C ASN A 32 -8.38 13.23 5.32
N PRO A 33 -8.42 13.88 6.51
CA PRO A 33 -9.41 13.54 7.55
C PRO A 33 -10.86 13.75 7.12
N TYR A 34 -11.11 14.75 6.27
CA TYR A 34 -12.46 15.10 5.81
C TYR A 34 -13.04 14.12 4.77
N SER A 35 -12.27 13.13 4.35
CA SER A 35 -12.75 12.01 3.55
C SER A 35 -13.43 10.92 4.38
N PHE A 36 -13.47 11.06 5.71
CA PHE A 36 -14.15 10.17 6.65
C PHE A 36 -15.38 10.86 7.25
N GLU A 37 -16.43 10.10 7.53
CA GLU A 37 -17.67 10.60 8.11
C GLU A 37 -17.83 10.11 9.54
N ILE A 38 -18.19 11.04 10.45
CA ILE A 38 -18.43 10.68 11.86
C ILE A 38 -19.69 9.82 11.96
N GLY A 39 -19.61 8.73 12.71
CA GLY A 39 -20.68 7.76 12.89
C GLY A 39 -20.62 6.58 11.91
N GLU A 40 -19.85 6.67 10.83
CA GLU A 40 -19.71 5.61 9.87
C GLU A 40 -18.58 4.62 10.22
N GLU A 41 -18.76 3.35 9.81
CA GLU A 41 -17.78 2.30 10.03
C GLU A 41 -16.76 2.26 8.88
N TYR A 42 -15.48 2.20 9.22
CA TYR A 42 -14.38 2.06 8.27
C TYR A 42 -13.41 0.95 8.68
N LYS A 43 -12.85 0.27 7.66
CA LYS A 43 -11.62 -0.50 7.77
C LYS A 43 -10.47 0.40 7.34
N VAL A 44 -9.65 0.83 8.28
CA VAL A 44 -8.51 1.73 8.02
C VAL A 44 -7.24 0.91 8.11
N PHE A 45 -6.51 0.80 7.00
CA PHE A 45 -5.19 0.17 6.97
C PHE A 45 -4.20 1.05 7.70
N VAL A 46 -3.32 0.48 8.52
CA VAL A 46 -2.45 1.30 9.36
C VAL A 46 -0.98 0.91 9.24
N TYR A 47 -0.12 1.92 9.39
CA TYR A 47 1.29 1.78 9.62
C TYR A 47 1.64 2.35 10.98
N GLN A 48 2.28 1.57 11.83
CA GLN A 48 2.70 1.99 13.16
C GLN A 48 4.16 2.45 13.13
N GLN A 49 4.39 3.72 13.38
CA GLN A 49 5.72 4.28 13.62
C GLN A 49 6.00 4.32 15.12
N ILE A 50 7.07 3.65 15.55
CA ILE A 50 7.54 3.66 16.94
C ILE A 50 8.82 4.51 16.98
N GLN A 51 8.82 5.51 17.87
CA GLN A 51 9.96 6.36 18.20
C GLN A 51 10.17 6.31 19.72
N GLU A 52 11.30 6.80 20.22
CA GLU A 52 11.60 6.80 21.65
C GLU A 52 10.54 7.53 22.48
N ASP A 53 9.99 8.61 21.94
CA ASP A 53 9.04 9.51 22.60
C ASP A 53 7.61 9.46 22.03
N ALA A 54 7.36 8.68 20.98
CA ALA A 54 6.07 8.66 20.33
C ALA A 54 5.74 7.34 19.64
N HIS A 55 4.48 6.91 19.79
CA HIS A 55 3.87 5.85 18.99
C HIS A 55 2.79 6.47 18.12
N LEU A 56 2.98 6.49 16.81
CA LEU A 56 2.08 7.11 15.86
C LEU A 56 1.48 6.05 14.94
N LEU A 57 0.17 6.16 14.68
CA LEU A 57 -0.53 5.39 13.66
C LEU A 57 -0.79 6.29 12.45
N TYR A 58 -0.39 5.84 11.28
CA TYR A 58 -0.73 6.43 9.99
C TYR A 58 -1.76 5.55 9.31
N GLY A 59 -2.84 6.14 8.81
CA GLY A 59 -3.98 5.42 8.26
C GLY A 59 -4.25 5.72 6.80
N PHE A 60 -4.74 4.70 6.11
CA PHE A 60 -4.99 4.67 4.67
C PHE A 60 -6.34 4.01 4.40
N LYS A 61 -7.07 4.50 3.38
CA LYS A 61 -8.35 3.92 2.99
C LYS A 61 -8.21 2.62 2.22
N SER A 62 -7.07 2.42 1.54
CA SER A 62 -6.81 1.23 0.76
C SER A 62 -5.40 0.67 1.02
N THR A 63 -5.19 -0.55 0.59
CA THR A 63 -3.88 -1.22 0.63
C THR A 63 -2.88 -0.53 -0.28
N GLU A 64 -3.32 -0.06 -1.44
CA GLU A 64 -2.50 0.64 -2.43
C GLU A 64 -1.95 1.96 -1.87
N GLU A 65 -2.79 2.74 -1.16
CA GLU A 65 -2.31 3.94 -0.46
C GLU A 65 -1.24 3.60 0.58
N LYS A 66 -1.45 2.54 1.36
CA LYS A 66 -0.48 2.06 2.36
C LYS A 66 0.82 1.61 1.71
N GLU A 67 0.74 0.85 0.62
CA GLU A 67 1.92 0.38 -0.11
C GLU A 67 2.72 1.53 -0.71
N LEU A 68 2.05 2.47 -1.39
CA LEU A 68 2.72 3.67 -1.90
C LEU A 68 3.39 4.46 -0.78
N PHE A 69 2.71 4.63 0.36
CA PHE A 69 3.30 5.27 1.54
C PHE A 69 4.57 4.54 2.00
N LEU A 70 4.54 3.22 2.12
CA LEU A 70 5.69 2.41 2.54
C LEU A 70 6.86 2.54 1.56
N LYS A 71 6.58 2.57 0.25
CA LYS A 71 7.60 2.84 -0.77
C LYS A 71 8.18 4.25 -0.63
N LEU A 72 7.34 5.26 -0.44
CA LEU A 72 7.80 6.64 -0.25
C LEU A 72 8.71 6.78 0.97
N ILE A 73 8.32 6.23 2.13
CA ILE A 73 9.14 6.34 3.35
C ILE A 73 10.43 5.50 3.31
N SER A 74 10.58 4.58 2.38
CA SER A 74 11.83 3.85 2.14
C SER A 74 12.89 4.71 1.45
N VAL A 75 12.47 5.83 0.84
CA VAL A 75 13.39 6.77 0.18
C VAL A 75 14.18 7.56 1.21
N LYS A 76 15.49 7.61 1.04
CA LYS A 76 16.38 8.37 1.95
C LYS A 76 16.00 9.85 2.00
N GLY A 77 15.66 10.32 3.19
CA GLY A 77 15.29 11.72 3.43
C GLY A 77 13.80 12.02 3.32
N LEU A 78 12.95 11.00 3.06
CA LEU A 78 11.50 11.14 3.01
C LEU A 78 10.87 10.34 4.17
N GLY A 79 10.48 11.02 5.23
CA GLY A 79 9.83 10.40 6.39
C GLY A 79 8.30 10.48 6.34
N CYS A 80 7.63 9.81 7.29
CA CYS A 80 6.16 9.73 7.35
C CYS A 80 5.45 11.09 7.26
N LYS A 81 5.94 12.11 7.99
CA LYS A 81 5.38 13.48 7.98
C LYS A 81 5.51 14.18 6.62
N MET A 82 6.37 13.72 5.74
CA MET A 82 6.53 14.25 4.38
C MET A 82 5.74 13.43 3.35
N ALA A 83 5.58 12.13 3.57
CA ALA A 83 4.83 11.25 2.70
C ALA A 83 3.31 11.53 2.75
N MET A 84 2.75 11.83 3.92
CA MET A 84 1.30 12.10 4.07
C MET A 84 0.78 13.25 3.19
N PRO A 85 1.43 14.42 3.12
CA PRO A 85 1.01 15.48 2.19
C PRO A 85 1.10 15.11 0.70
N ILE A 86 1.99 14.19 0.33
CA ILE A 86 2.08 13.70 -1.07
C ILE A 86 0.81 12.93 -1.41
N LEU A 87 0.38 12.02 -0.54
CA LEU A 87 -0.86 11.25 -0.69
C LEU A 87 -2.12 12.11 -0.59
N ALA A 88 -2.08 13.22 0.15
CA ALA A 88 -3.21 14.15 0.28
C ALA A 88 -3.53 14.90 -1.01
N VAL A 89 -2.51 15.21 -1.81
CA VAL A 89 -2.60 16.08 -2.99
C VAL A 89 -2.52 15.29 -4.30
N GLY A 90 -1.72 14.22 -4.32
CA GLY A 90 -1.51 13.40 -5.51
C GLY A 90 -2.43 12.19 -5.56
N SER A 91 -2.88 11.82 -6.76
CA SER A 91 -3.45 10.47 -6.96
C SER A 91 -2.32 9.44 -7.00
N ILE A 92 -2.64 8.21 -6.63
CA ILE A 92 -1.69 7.09 -6.65
C ILE A 92 -1.08 6.95 -8.05
N GLU A 93 -1.93 6.92 -9.08
CA GLU A 93 -1.54 6.78 -10.48
C GLU A 93 -0.66 7.95 -10.95
N GLY A 94 -1.02 9.18 -10.54
CA GLY A 94 -0.25 10.38 -10.91
C GLY A 94 1.15 10.41 -10.31
N ILE A 95 1.29 9.93 -9.06
CA ILE A 95 2.60 9.82 -8.39
C ILE A 95 3.44 8.73 -9.06
N MET A 96 2.85 7.57 -9.34
CA MET A 96 3.50 6.45 -10.00
C MET A 96 3.98 6.83 -11.41
N ASP A 97 3.10 7.43 -12.22
CA ASP A 97 3.43 7.89 -13.58
C ASP A 97 4.57 8.93 -13.56
N ALA A 98 4.53 9.85 -12.59
CA ALA A 98 5.59 10.84 -12.45
C ALA A 98 6.95 10.22 -12.10
N ILE A 99 6.98 9.17 -11.31
CA ILE A 99 8.20 8.44 -10.95
C ILE A 99 8.71 7.66 -12.16
N GLU A 100 7.85 6.91 -12.85
CA GLU A 100 8.22 6.11 -14.02
C GLU A 100 8.71 6.96 -15.19
N ARG A 101 8.07 8.13 -15.43
CA ARG A 101 8.47 9.09 -16.47
C ARG A 101 9.55 10.08 -16.05
N GLU A 102 10.12 9.91 -14.87
CA GLU A 102 11.14 10.82 -14.31
C GLU A 102 10.71 12.29 -14.26
N ASN A 103 9.42 12.53 -13.98
CA ASN A 103 8.85 13.88 -13.96
C ASN A 103 9.17 14.61 -12.66
N VAL A 104 10.40 15.14 -12.57
CA VAL A 104 10.88 15.93 -11.42
C VAL A 104 9.97 17.14 -11.14
N LEU A 105 9.43 17.80 -12.19
CA LEU A 105 8.58 18.97 -12.02
C LEU A 105 7.25 18.65 -11.33
N TYR A 106 6.68 17.48 -11.61
CA TYR A 106 5.48 17.02 -10.93
C TYR A 106 5.77 16.76 -9.44
N LEU A 107 6.83 16.04 -9.13
CA LEU A 107 7.19 15.71 -7.74
C LEU A 107 7.52 16.96 -6.91
N LYS A 108 8.09 17.99 -7.52
CA LYS A 108 8.36 19.29 -6.86
C LYS A 108 7.11 20.09 -6.50
N LYS A 109 5.95 19.74 -7.01
CA LYS A 109 4.67 20.37 -6.59
C LYS A 109 4.29 20.02 -5.15
N PHE A 110 4.79 18.91 -4.64
CA PHE A 110 4.51 18.50 -3.27
C PHE A 110 5.32 19.31 -2.24
N PRO A 111 4.72 19.64 -1.09
CA PRO A 111 5.40 20.42 -0.06
C PRO A 111 6.71 19.77 0.38
N LYS A 112 7.75 20.59 0.56
CA LYS A 112 9.08 20.18 1.03
C LYS A 112 9.86 19.24 0.09
N ILE A 113 9.39 18.99 -1.12
CA ILE A 113 10.12 18.22 -2.12
C ILE A 113 10.88 19.19 -3.05
N GLY A 114 12.21 19.25 -2.88
CA GLY A 114 13.12 19.97 -3.78
C GLY A 114 13.69 19.04 -4.85
N ASP A 115 14.51 19.62 -5.76
CA ASP A 115 15.15 18.88 -6.87
C ASP A 115 15.91 17.63 -6.42
N LYS A 116 16.67 17.75 -5.32
CA LYS A 116 17.49 16.64 -4.80
C LYS A 116 16.61 15.47 -4.35
N LEU A 117 15.53 15.75 -3.61
CA LEU A 117 14.65 14.72 -3.08
C LEU A 117 13.78 14.13 -4.20
N ALA A 118 13.29 14.94 -5.13
CA ALA A 118 12.54 14.45 -6.29
C ALA A 118 13.36 13.46 -7.13
N LYS A 119 14.63 13.79 -7.40
CA LYS A 119 15.56 12.88 -8.09
C LYS A 119 15.84 11.61 -7.29
N GLN A 120 15.96 11.73 -5.95
CA GLN A 120 16.17 10.57 -5.09
C GLN A 120 14.94 9.64 -5.10
N ILE A 121 13.71 10.20 -5.05
CA ILE A 121 12.47 9.41 -5.18
C ILE A 121 12.47 8.61 -6.48
N ILE A 122 12.78 9.25 -7.59
CA ILE A 122 12.85 8.58 -8.91
C ILE A 122 13.92 7.48 -8.89
N LEU A 123 15.13 7.79 -8.42
CA LEU A 123 16.25 6.84 -8.39
C LEU A 123 15.91 5.59 -7.56
N ASP A 124 15.26 5.78 -6.41
CA ASP A 124 14.99 4.69 -5.47
C ASP A 124 13.76 3.87 -5.86
N LEU A 125 12.74 4.48 -6.52
CA LEU A 125 11.42 3.85 -6.73
C LEU A 125 11.11 3.50 -8.18
N LYS A 126 11.76 4.08 -9.19
CA LYS A 126 11.51 3.75 -10.60
C LYS A 126 11.70 2.26 -10.87
N GLY A 127 10.73 1.65 -11.52
CA GLY A 127 10.69 0.20 -11.79
C GLY A 127 10.38 -0.68 -10.57
N LYS A 128 9.97 -0.09 -9.43
CA LYS A 128 9.65 -0.81 -8.19
C LYS A 128 8.21 -0.60 -7.72
N LEU A 129 7.41 0.11 -8.51
CA LEU A 129 6.01 0.45 -8.19
C LEU A 129 4.99 -0.38 -9.01
N GLU A 130 5.44 -1.38 -9.75
CA GLU A 130 4.63 -2.16 -10.70
C GLU A 130 3.43 -2.89 -10.08
N PHE A 131 3.39 -3.03 -8.75
CA PHE A 131 2.34 -3.74 -8.02
C PHE A 131 1.33 -2.82 -7.33
N ILE A 132 1.49 -1.49 -7.41
CA ILE A 132 0.56 -0.54 -6.81
C ILE A 132 -0.47 -0.18 -7.87
N GLY A 133 -1.70 -0.67 -7.73
CA GLY A 133 -2.83 -0.17 -8.51
C GLY A 133 -3.13 -0.89 -9.83
N VAL A 134 -2.91 -2.19 -9.91
CA VAL A 134 -3.69 -2.99 -10.87
C VAL A 134 -5.07 -3.14 -10.26
N GLY A 135 -5.95 -2.20 -10.57
CA GLY A 135 -7.37 -2.25 -10.18
C GLY A 135 -8.08 -3.41 -10.86
N ILE A 136 -7.96 -4.56 -10.26
CA ILE A 136 -8.85 -5.70 -10.46
C ILE A 136 -9.64 -5.79 -9.16
N SER A 137 -10.96 -6.00 -9.25
CA SER A 137 -11.88 -6.14 -8.12
C SER A 137 -11.28 -6.95 -6.97
N ASP A 138 -11.43 -6.48 -5.73
CA ASP A 138 -10.84 -6.99 -4.48
C ASP A 138 -10.73 -8.52 -4.36
N ASP A 139 -11.67 -9.27 -4.91
CA ASP A 139 -11.71 -10.75 -4.82
C ASP A 139 -10.72 -11.49 -5.76
N GLN A 140 -10.29 -10.89 -6.87
CA GLN A 140 -9.42 -11.58 -7.85
C GLN A 140 -7.93 -11.30 -7.65
N VAL A 141 -7.56 -10.12 -7.14
CA VAL A 141 -6.15 -9.77 -6.85
C VAL A 141 -5.66 -10.39 -5.56
N GLU A 142 -6.53 -10.49 -4.54
CA GLU A 142 -6.19 -11.25 -3.33
C GLU A 142 -5.79 -12.68 -3.68
N THR A 143 -6.52 -13.33 -4.58
CA THR A 143 -6.28 -14.74 -4.94
C THR A 143 -4.99 -14.95 -5.73
N GLU A 144 -4.63 -14.06 -6.66
CA GLU A 144 -3.39 -14.19 -7.45
C GLU A 144 -2.13 -13.87 -6.62
N ASN A 145 -2.20 -12.85 -5.76
CA ASN A 145 -1.12 -12.51 -4.84
C ASN A 145 -0.97 -13.57 -3.76
N GLU A 146 -2.06 -14.12 -3.24
CA GLU A 146 -2.07 -15.19 -2.26
C GLU A 146 -1.45 -16.48 -2.84
N LEU A 147 -1.83 -16.87 -4.06
CA LEU A 147 -1.21 -18.00 -4.77
C LEU A 147 0.29 -17.82 -4.94
N ARG A 148 0.72 -16.61 -5.34
CA ARG A 148 2.13 -16.28 -5.53
C ARG A 148 2.93 -16.34 -4.21
N GLU A 149 2.39 -15.77 -3.13
CA GLU A 149 3.03 -15.79 -1.81
C GLU A 149 3.16 -17.23 -1.28
N VAL A 150 2.13 -18.05 -1.45
CA VAL A 150 2.16 -19.47 -1.08
C VAL A 150 3.26 -20.21 -1.85
N LEU A 151 3.37 -20.01 -3.17
CA LEU A 151 4.37 -20.68 -3.99
C LEU A 151 5.80 -20.21 -3.67
N ILE A 152 6.01 -18.92 -3.37
CA ILE A 152 7.28 -18.38 -2.88
C ILE A 152 7.62 -18.99 -1.51
N GLY A 153 6.65 -19.08 -0.61
CA GLY A 153 6.80 -19.73 0.69
C GLY A 153 7.18 -21.20 0.59
N LEU A 154 6.77 -21.89 -0.48
CA LEU A 154 7.17 -23.27 -0.82
C LEU A 154 8.57 -23.36 -1.46
N GLY A 155 9.26 -22.22 -1.70
CA GLY A 155 10.64 -22.18 -2.16
C GLY A 155 10.83 -22.00 -3.67
N TYR A 156 9.75 -21.76 -4.43
CA TYR A 156 9.86 -21.50 -5.87
C TYR A 156 10.32 -20.07 -6.15
N LYS A 157 11.11 -19.88 -7.22
CA LYS A 157 11.62 -18.59 -7.60
C LYS A 157 10.62 -17.83 -8.49
N GLU A 158 10.55 -16.53 -8.35
CA GLU A 158 9.62 -15.67 -9.09
C GLU A 158 9.68 -15.82 -10.62
N LYS A 159 10.86 -16.13 -11.17
CA LYS A 159 11.03 -16.40 -12.60
C LYS A 159 10.33 -17.68 -13.08
N GLU A 160 10.17 -18.65 -12.18
CA GLU A 160 9.52 -19.92 -12.45
C GLU A 160 8.00 -19.80 -12.34
N LEU A 161 7.51 -18.84 -11.57
CA LEU A 161 6.09 -18.61 -11.32
C LEU A 161 5.38 -17.89 -12.47
N LYS A 162 6.02 -16.93 -13.12
CA LYS A 162 5.41 -16.12 -14.21
C LYS A 162 4.68 -16.96 -15.28
N PRO A 163 5.29 -18.01 -15.89
CA PRO A 163 4.61 -18.81 -16.92
C PRO A 163 3.53 -19.74 -16.34
N VAL A 164 3.55 -20.01 -15.06
CA VAL A 164 2.60 -20.91 -14.39
C VAL A 164 1.37 -20.14 -13.96
N LEU A 165 1.53 -18.97 -13.33
CA LEU A 165 0.43 -18.10 -12.90
C LEU A 165 -0.48 -17.71 -14.08
N ALA A 166 0.08 -17.48 -15.25
CA ALA A 166 -0.70 -17.18 -16.46
C ALA A 166 -1.56 -18.36 -17.00
N ARG A 167 -1.41 -19.56 -16.44
CA ARG A 167 -2.09 -20.79 -16.89
C ARG A 167 -3.04 -21.38 -15.83
N VAL A 168 -2.96 -20.91 -14.60
CA VAL A 168 -3.84 -21.38 -13.53
C VAL A 168 -5.20 -20.72 -13.69
N ASP A 169 -6.26 -21.50 -13.50
CA ASP A 169 -7.63 -21.00 -13.51
C ASP A 169 -7.92 -20.24 -12.21
N THR A 170 -8.04 -18.92 -12.32
CA THR A 170 -8.29 -18.01 -11.19
C THR A 170 -9.72 -18.10 -10.62
N SER A 171 -10.62 -18.86 -11.28
CA SER A 171 -11.99 -19.10 -10.78
C SER A 171 -12.08 -20.20 -9.71
N LEU A 172 -11.00 -20.97 -9.53
CA LEU A 172 -10.92 -22.05 -8.56
C LEU A 172 -10.60 -21.53 -7.15
N SER A 173 -10.84 -22.37 -6.13
CA SER A 173 -10.38 -22.06 -4.77
C SER A 173 -8.86 -21.97 -4.72
N ILE A 174 -8.30 -21.15 -3.81
CA ILE A 174 -6.85 -21.00 -3.67
C ILE A 174 -6.13 -22.35 -3.46
N GLU A 175 -6.77 -23.27 -2.74
CA GLU A 175 -6.24 -24.62 -2.52
C GLU A 175 -6.08 -25.41 -3.83
N ASP A 176 -7.07 -25.30 -4.72
CA ASP A 176 -7.05 -25.98 -6.02
C ASP A 176 -6.10 -25.28 -7.01
N GLN A 177 -6.02 -23.95 -6.95
CA GLN A 177 -5.03 -23.17 -7.72
C GLN A 177 -3.59 -23.54 -7.33
N VAL A 178 -3.30 -23.70 -6.05
CA VAL A 178 -1.98 -24.16 -5.55
C VAL A 178 -1.67 -25.54 -6.09
N LYS A 179 -2.63 -26.49 -6.02
CA LYS A 179 -2.46 -27.85 -6.55
C LYS A 179 -2.16 -27.86 -8.06
N ASP A 180 -2.86 -27.02 -8.83
CA ASP A 180 -2.68 -26.94 -10.28
C ASP A 180 -1.35 -26.26 -10.64
N ALA A 181 -0.98 -25.18 -9.94
CA ALA A 181 0.30 -24.53 -10.09
C ALA A 181 1.46 -25.52 -9.83
N LEU A 182 1.38 -26.30 -8.75
CA LEU A 182 2.39 -27.29 -8.42
C LEU A 182 2.49 -28.39 -9.48
N LYS A 183 1.36 -28.87 -10.04
CA LYS A 183 1.38 -29.84 -11.16
C LYS A 183 2.06 -29.26 -12.41
N LEU A 184 1.85 -27.98 -12.69
CA LEU A 184 2.49 -27.31 -13.83
C LEU A 184 3.99 -27.13 -13.62
N LEU A 185 4.41 -26.80 -12.39
CA LEU A 185 5.82 -26.65 -12.00
C LEU A 185 6.60 -27.98 -12.03
N LEU A 186 5.92 -29.09 -11.71
CA LEU A 186 6.53 -30.43 -11.72
C LEU A 186 6.63 -31.04 -13.15
N LYS A 187 5.91 -30.48 -14.14
CA LYS A 187 5.91 -30.97 -15.53
C LYS A 187 6.87 -30.22 -16.45
N GLY A 188 7.49 -29.14 -15.99
CA GLY A 188 8.49 -28.35 -16.71
C GLY A 188 9.88 -28.58 -16.17
#